data_6ef073109482fd6d1d5b6820c8f588a9
#
_entry.id   6ef073109482fd6d1d5b6820c8f588a9
#
_cell.length_a   1.000
_cell.length_b   1.000
_cell.length_c   1.000
_cell.angle_alpha   90.00
_cell.angle_beta   90.00
_cell.angle_gamma   90.00
#
_symmetry.space_group_name_H-M   'P 1'
#
loop_
_entity.id
_entity.type
_entity.pdbx_description
1 polymer ?
#
loop_
_entity_poly.entity_id
_entity_poly.type
_entity_poly.pdbx_seq_one_letter_code
_entity_poly.pdbx_strand_id
1 'polypeptide(L)'
;MFSVLLSLYAKEKPSYLNQCLNSIFTQTLFSDEIVLVKDGPLTVELDAIISKYEMQYPILKIVSLPVNQGLGKALNEGLKHCSYDLVA
;
A
#
# COMPACT_ATOMS: atom_id res chain seq x y z
N MET A 1 0.59 -0.23 18.97
CA MET A 1 1.16 -0.61 17.67
C MET A 1 0.08 -1.09 16.73
N PHE A 2 0.12 -0.64 15.51
CA PHE A 2 -0.88 -1.05 14.54
C PHE A 2 -0.31 -1.02 13.11
N SER A 3 -0.95 -1.80 12.22
CA SER A 3 -0.62 -1.84 10.80
C SER A 3 -1.74 -1.20 10.00
N VAL A 4 -1.38 -0.50 8.92
CA VAL A 4 -2.32 0.03 7.95
C VAL A 4 -2.22 -0.83 6.68
N LEU A 5 -3.35 -1.24 6.14
CA LEU A 5 -3.40 -2.09 4.95
C LEU A 5 -4.09 -1.35 3.81
N LEU A 6 -3.40 -1.29 2.67
CA LEU A 6 -3.90 -0.67 1.45
C LEU A 6 -3.80 -1.64 0.29
N SER A 7 -4.70 -1.52 -0.66
CA SER A 7 -4.64 -2.27 -1.91
C SER A 7 -4.92 -1.34 -3.07
N LEU A 8 -4.21 -1.54 -4.17
CA LEU A 8 -4.46 -0.79 -5.41
C LEU A 8 -4.21 -1.65 -6.64
N TYR A 9 -4.76 -1.21 -7.76
CA TYR A 9 -4.63 -1.89 -9.04
C TYR A 9 -4.36 -0.89 -10.16
N ALA A 10 -4.13 -1.39 -11.39
CA ALA A 10 -3.61 -0.56 -12.49
C ALA A 10 -4.52 0.61 -12.89
N LYS A 11 -5.82 0.54 -12.63
CA LYS A 11 -6.76 1.60 -12.98
C LYS A 11 -6.84 2.74 -11.98
N GLU A 12 -6.10 2.65 -10.88
CA GLU A 12 -6.05 3.74 -9.91
C GLU A 12 -5.39 4.98 -10.50
N LYS A 13 -5.83 6.16 -10.11
CA LYS A 13 -5.26 7.43 -10.60
C LYS A 13 -3.98 7.75 -9.83
N PRO A 14 -2.87 8.06 -10.52
CA PRO A 14 -1.62 8.40 -9.83
C PRO A 14 -1.75 9.57 -8.86
N SER A 15 -2.49 10.62 -9.23
CA SER A 15 -2.70 11.76 -8.35
C SER A 15 -3.44 11.38 -7.07
N TYR A 16 -4.41 10.49 -7.19
CA TYR A 16 -5.17 10.00 -6.05
C TYR A 16 -4.30 9.16 -5.11
N LEU A 17 -3.47 8.28 -5.67
CA LEU A 17 -2.54 7.49 -4.88
C LEU A 17 -1.56 8.38 -4.13
N ASN A 18 -1.00 9.38 -4.80
CA ASN A 18 -0.06 10.31 -4.18
C ASN A 18 -0.72 11.06 -3.01
N GLN A 19 -1.95 11.51 -3.21
CA GLN A 19 -2.74 12.18 -2.17
C GLN A 19 -3.00 11.27 -0.98
N CYS A 20 -3.37 10.02 -1.27
CA CYS A 20 -3.68 9.03 -0.25
C CYS A 20 -2.46 8.71 0.61
N LEU A 21 -1.32 8.43 -0.01
CA LEU A 21 -0.07 8.12 0.71
C LEU A 21 0.41 9.33 1.49
N ASN A 22 0.35 10.52 0.91
CA ASN A 22 0.74 11.74 1.61
C ASN A 22 -0.12 11.95 2.85
N SER A 23 -1.42 11.75 2.74
CA SER A 23 -2.34 11.87 3.86
C SER A 23 -2.01 10.86 4.97
N ILE A 24 -1.77 9.59 4.60
CA ILE A 24 -1.43 8.55 5.56
C ILE A 24 -0.15 8.90 6.32
N PHE A 25 0.90 9.30 5.61
CA PHE A 25 2.18 9.59 6.25
C PHE A 25 2.20 10.89 7.04
N THR A 26 1.28 11.81 6.77
CA THR A 26 1.18 13.04 7.56
C THR A 26 0.26 12.90 8.76
N GLN A 27 -0.75 12.03 8.69
CA GLN A 27 -1.77 11.89 9.73
C GLN A 27 -1.54 10.71 10.66
N THR A 28 -0.86 9.66 10.20
CA THR A 28 -0.65 8.45 10.97
C THR A 28 0.79 8.37 11.49
N LEU A 29 1.21 9.40 12.19
CA LEU A 29 2.57 9.50 12.73
C LEU A 29 2.95 8.32 13.64
N PHE A 30 1.97 7.61 14.17
CA PHE A 30 2.18 6.53 15.12
C PHE A 30 1.92 5.15 14.55
N SER A 31 1.68 5.04 13.23
CA SER A 31 1.59 3.70 12.64
C SER A 31 2.97 3.07 12.60
N ASP A 32 3.02 1.78 12.95
CA ASP A 32 4.27 1.05 13.01
C ASP A 32 4.60 0.36 11.68
N GLU A 33 3.58 0.17 10.84
CA GLU A 33 3.74 -0.56 9.60
C GLU A 33 2.63 -0.18 8.64
N ILE A 34 2.98 0.01 7.38
CA ILE A 34 2.00 0.22 6.30
C ILE A 34 2.27 -0.84 5.24
N VAL A 35 1.25 -1.66 4.96
CA VAL A 35 1.33 -2.72 3.95
C VAL A 35 0.53 -2.27 2.74
N LEU A 36 1.20 -2.14 1.60
CA LEU A 36 0.57 -1.79 0.32
C LEU A 36 0.60 -3.00 -0.60
N VAL A 37 -0.57 -3.47 -1.00
CA VAL A 37 -0.70 -4.60 -1.91
C VAL A 37 -0.90 -4.09 -3.34
N LYS A 38 0.00 -4.48 -4.24
CA LYS A 38 -0.16 -4.27 -5.68
C LYS A 38 -0.97 -5.43 -6.24
N ASP A 39 -2.24 -5.19 -6.52
CA ASP A 39 -3.14 -6.23 -7.04
C ASP A 39 -2.95 -6.39 -8.55
N GLY A 40 -1.89 -7.08 -8.92
CA GLY A 40 -1.43 -7.25 -10.28
C GLY A 40 -0.45 -6.16 -10.71
N PRO A 41 0.05 -6.23 -11.96
CA PRO A 41 0.98 -5.23 -12.48
C PRO A 41 0.34 -3.84 -12.50
N LEU A 42 1.11 -2.83 -12.14
CA LEU A 42 0.68 -1.44 -12.12
C LEU A 42 1.27 -0.66 -13.31
N THR A 43 0.79 0.56 -13.50
CA THR A 43 1.37 1.46 -14.49
C THR A 43 2.72 1.99 -13.99
N VAL A 44 3.53 2.50 -14.94
CA VAL A 44 4.82 3.09 -14.60
C VAL A 44 4.67 4.27 -13.63
N GLU A 45 3.62 5.07 -13.82
CA GLU A 45 3.37 6.22 -12.96
C GLU A 45 3.04 5.81 -11.53
N LEU A 46 2.21 4.77 -11.37
CA LEU A 46 1.87 4.25 -10.04
C LEU A 46 3.10 3.66 -9.35
N ASP A 47 3.88 2.87 -10.08
CA ASP A 47 5.11 2.29 -9.55
C ASP A 47 6.12 3.36 -9.12
N ALA A 48 6.23 4.43 -9.89
CA ALA A 48 7.13 5.53 -9.56
C ALA A 48 6.73 6.22 -8.25
N ILE A 49 5.45 6.44 -8.04
CA ILE A 49 4.94 7.03 -6.80
C ILE A 49 5.22 6.13 -5.61
N ILE A 50 4.96 4.83 -5.74
CA ILE A 50 5.20 3.85 -4.68
C ILE A 50 6.69 3.81 -4.33
N SER A 51 7.57 3.77 -5.32
CA SER A 51 9.01 3.75 -5.11
C SER A 51 9.50 4.98 -4.35
N LYS A 52 8.95 6.14 -4.69
CA LYS A 52 9.28 7.40 -4.01
C LYS A 52 8.96 7.31 -2.52
N TYR A 53 7.77 6.83 -2.17
CA TYR A 53 7.37 6.72 -0.76
C TYR A 53 8.10 5.60 -0.04
N GLU A 54 8.37 4.49 -0.72
CA GLU A 54 9.12 3.38 -0.14
C GLU A 54 10.54 3.80 0.27
N MET A 55 11.18 4.59 -0.56
CA MET A 55 12.52 5.12 -0.26
C MET A 55 12.50 6.11 0.90
N GLN A 56 11.44 6.88 1.01
CA GLN A 56 11.31 7.93 2.02
C GLN A 56 10.85 7.40 3.37
N TYR A 57 10.04 6.34 3.37
CA TYR A 57 9.40 5.81 4.58
C TYR A 57 9.67 4.30 4.72
N PRO A 58 10.66 3.90 5.55
CA PRO A 58 11.01 2.48 5.71
C PRO A 58 9.90 1.59 6.26
N ILE A 59 8.88 2.17 6.89
CA ILE A 59 7.76 1.39 7.43
C ILE A 59 6.79 0.91 6.33
N LEU A 60 6.94 1.40 5.11
CA LEU A 60 6.11 0.98 3.98
C LEU A 60 6.60 -0.35 3.44
N LYS A 61 5.75 -1.36 3.52
CA LYS A 61 6.01 -2.68 2.93
C LYS A 61 5.18 -2.86 1.67
N ILE A 62 5.81 -3.39 0.63
CA ILE A 62 5.13 -3.63 -0.65
C ILE A 62 4.92 -5.12 -0.84
N VAL A 63 3.68 -5.51 -1.12
CA VAL A 63 3.32 -6.88 -1.48
C VAL A 63 2.84 -6.86 -2.93
N SER A 64 3.54 -7.57 -3.81
CA SER A 64 3.20 -7.61 -5.23
C SER A 64 2.54 -8.92 -5.60
N LEU A 65 1.34 -8.85 -6.17
CA LEU A 65 0.67 -10.02 -6.71
C LEU A 65 0.97 -10.12 -8.21
N PRO A 66 1.17 -11.33 -8.74
CA PRO A 66 1.53 -11.50 -10.16
C PRO A 66 0.39 -11.15 -11.11
N VAL A 67 -0.84 -11.29 -10.65
CA VAL A 67 -2.04 -10.97 -11.46
C VAL A 67 -3.09 -10.32 -10.57
N ASN A 68 -4.01 -9.58 -11.18
CA ASN A 68 -5.13 -8.98 -10.47
C ASN A 68 -6.05 -10.09 -9.96
N GLN A 69 -6.24 -10.15 -8.65
CA GLN A 69 -7.06 -11.18 -7.98
C GLN A 69 -8.33 -10.62 -7.36
N GLY A 70 -8.52 -9.32 -7.41
CA GLY A 70 -9.65 -8.65 -6.80
C GLY A 70 -9.35 -8.19 -5.36
N LEU A 71 -10.14 -7.23 -4.90
CA LEU A 71 -9.91 -6.57 -3.62
C LEU A 71 -9.87 -7.52 -2.43
N GLY A 72 -10.81 -8.46 -2.36
CA GLY A 72 -10.89 -9.40 -1.23
C GLY A 72 -9.64 -10.25 -1.09
N LYS A 73 -9.16 -10.83 -2.20
CA LYS A 73 -7.96 -11.66 -2.19
C LYS A 73 -6.70 -10.83 -1.94
N ALA A 74 -6.63 -9.63 -2.51
CA ALA A 74 -5.51 -8.74 -2.30
C ALA A 74 -5.38 -8.37 -0.82
N LEU A 75 -6.49 -8.02 -0.17
CA LEU A 75 -6.49 -7.70 1.25
C LEU A 75 -6.11 -8.90 2.11
N ASN A 76 -6.57 -10.11 1.76
CA ASN A 76 -6.19 -11.32 2.47
C ASN A 76 -4.68 -11.56 2.40
N GLU A 77 -4.07 -11.37 1.24
CA GLU A 77 -2.61 -11.50 1.10
C GLU A 77 -1.90 -10.43 1.92
N GLY A 78 -2.40 -9.20 1.91
CA GLY A 78 -1.83 -8.13 2.71
C GLY A 78 -1.89 -8.43 4.20
N LEU A 79 -2.98 -9.00 4.69
CA LEU A 79 -3.14 -9.37 6.09
C LEU A 79 -2.05 -10.34 6.55
N LYS A 80 -1.63 -11.27 5.70
CA LYS A 80 -0.56 -12.21 6.03
C LYS A 80 0.78 -11.53 6.29
N HIS A 81 0.97 -10.34 5.77
CA HIS A 81 2.21 -9.58 5.91
C HIS A 81 2.14 -8.52 7.01
N CYS A 82 0.97 -8.34 7.65
CA CYS A 82 0.83 -7.40 8.76
C CYS A 82 1.38 -8.03 10.04
N SER A 83 2.25 -7.30 10.72
CA SER A 83 2.89 -7.75 11.96
C SER A 83 2.11 -7.33 13.21
N TYR A 84 1.19 -6.39 13.08
CA TYR A 84 0.47 -5.79 14.21
C TYR A 84 -1.03 -5.86 13.97
N ASP A 85 -1.80 -5.49 14.99
CA ASP A 85 -3.24 -5.39 14.84
C ASP A 85 -3.59 -4.42 13.73
N LEU A 86 -4.56 -4.81 12.89
CA LEU A 86 -4.94 -4.05 11.73
C LEU A 86 -5.84 -2.87 12.10
N VAL A 87 -5.47 -1.70 11.58
CA VAL A 87 -6.33 -0.52 11.57
C VAL A 87 -6.47 -0.10 10.12
N ALA A 88 -7.65 -0.20 9.61
CA ALA A 88 -7.92 0.12 8.21
C ALA A 88 -7.93 1.63 7.96
#